data_9a9aaa900338c635bf65a5c9e64f0c3f
#
_entry.id   9a9aaa900338c635bf65a5c9e64f0c3f
#
_cell.length_a   1.000
_cell.length_b   1.000
_cell.length_c   1.000
_cell.angle_alpha   90.00
_cell.angle_beta   90.00
_cell.angle_gamma   90.00
#
_symmetry.space_group_name_H-M   'P 1'
#
loop_
_entity.id
_entity.type
_entity.pdbx_description
1 polymer ?
#
loop_
_entity_poly.entity_id
_entity_poly.type
_entity_poly.pdbx_seq_one_letter_code
_entity_poly.pdbx_strand_id
1 'polypeptide(L)'
;HNIVFSMKASNPIVVVQAYRLLVKKMTEENMNYPLHLGVTEAGDGEDGRIKSALGIGTLLYEGLGDTIRVSLTEPPENEIPVAKRLVDRYSDYKLDGSSKFGIHDSHFELRKTNTVLNIGGKNVPRVIVDLSFKNHISR
;
A
#
# COMPACT_ATOMS: atom_id res chain seq x y z
N HIS A 1 5.96 5.26 20.55
CA HIS A 1 5.76 6.36 19.58
C HIS A 1 4.88 5.87 18.45
N ASN A 2 3.93 6.72 17.99
CA ASN A 2 3.06 6.42 16.84
C ASN A 2 3.80 6.83 15.56
N ILE A 3 4.46 5.87 14.91
CA ILE A 3 5.28 6.08 13.71
C ILE A 3 4.79 5.16 12.61
N VAL A 4 4.68 5.69 11.38
CA VAL A 4 4.45 4.96 10.13
C VAL A 4 5.55 5.35 9.17
N PHE A 5 6.24 4.38 8.59
CA PHE A 5 7.30 4.64 7.61
C PHE A 5 6.74 4.72 6.18
N SER A 6 7.30 5.64 5.40
CA SER A 6 6.94 5.80 4.00
C SER A 6 8.18 6.12 3.16
N MET A 7 8.39 5.33 2.10
CA MET A 7 9.39 5.62 1.07
C MET A 7 8.72 6.28 -0.13
N LYS A 8 9.39 7.21 -0.78
CA LYS A 8 8.83 7.99 -1.90
C LYS A 8 9.73 7.89 -3.13
N ALA A 9 9.16 7.43 -4.24
CA ALA A 9 9.76 7.51 -5.56
C ALA A 9 8.68 7.45 -6.65
N SER A 10 8.97 7.96 -7.84
CA SER A 10 8.10 7.89 -9.01
C SER A 10 8.32 6.61 -9.85
N ASN A 11 9.48 5.98 -9.70
CA ASN A 11 9.79 4.72 -10.36
C ASN A 11 9.30 3.54 -9.49
N PRO A 12 8.37 2.70 -9.97
CA PRO A 12 7.81 1.59 -9.20
C PRO A 12 8.86 0.53 -8.81
N ILE A 13 9.88 0.28 -9.63
CA ILE A 13 10.96 -0.67 -9.30
C ILE A 13 11.78 -0.13 -8.13
N VAL A 14 12.11 1.16 -8.14
CA VAL A 14 12.84 1.80 -7.04
C VAL A 14 12.01 1.75 -5.75
N VAL A 15 10.70 2.00 -5.82
CA VAL A 15 9.79 1.89 -4.68
C VAL A 15 9.85 0.49 -4.08
N VAL A 16 9.66 -0.55 -4.89
CA VAL A 16 9.69 -1.95 -4.44
C VAL A 16 11.01 -2.29 -3.76
N GLN A 17 12.13 -1.95 -4.39
CA GLN A 17 13.46 -2.22 -3.83
C GLN A 17 13.72 -1.46 -2.53
N ALA A 18 13.29 -0.19 -2.45
CA ALA A 18 13.44 0.64 -1.26
C ALA A 18 12.66 0.07 -0.06
N TYR A 19 11.42 -0.38 -0.26
CA TYR A 19 10.64 -1.00 0.81
C TYR A 19 11.21 -2.35 1.24
N ARG A 20 11.66 -3.18 0.31
CA ARG A 20 12.36 -4.44 0.65
C ARG A 20 13.59 -4.19 1.50
N LEU A 21 14.41 -3.20 1.13
CA LEU A 21 15.58 -2.81 1.92
C LEU A 21 15.18 -2.25 3.30
N LEU A 22 14.16 -1.39 3.35
CA LEU A 22 13.64 -0.85 4.61
C LEU A 22 13.18 -1.96 5.55
N VAL A 23 12.38 -2.90 5.06
CA VAL A 23 11.89 -4.04 5.85
C VAL A 23 13.04 -4.89 6.37
N LYS A 24 14.03 -5.17 5.52
CA LYS A 24 15.25 -5.89 5.93
C LYS A 24 15.95 -5.16 7.08
N LYS A 25 16.18 -3.86 6.95
CA LYS A 25 16.83 -3.05 7.99
C LYS A 25 16.00 -2.97 9.28
N MET A 26 14.69 -2.79 9.17
CA MET A 26 13.82 -2.80 10.34
C MET A 26 13.86 -4.15 11.08
N THR A 27 13.93 -5.25 10.35
CA THR A 27 14.06 -6.59 10.94
C THR A 27 15.41 -6.75 11.67
N GLU A 28 16.50 -6.30 11.06
CA GLU A 28 17.84 -6.31 11.68
C GLU A 28 17.87 -5.52 13.00
N GLU A 29 17.12 -4.41 13.07
CA GLU A 29 17.04 -3.52 14.24
C GLU A 29 15.87 -3.86 15.22
N ASN A 30 15.19 -5.01 15.03
CA ASN A 30 14.00 -5.39 15.79
C ASN A 30 12.87 -4.35 15.76
N MET A 31 12.75 -3.60 14.65
CA MET A 31 11.68 -2.64 14.41
C MET A 31 10.55 -3.28 13.64
N ASN A 32 9.30 -2.91 13.99
CA ASN A 32 8.11 -3.49 13.34
C ASN A 32 7.01 -2.44 13.14
N TYR A 33 7.39 -1.28 12.62
CA TYR A 33 6.46 -0.19 12.35
C TYR A 33 5.66 -0.42 11.08
N PRO A 34 4.40 0.06 11.02
CA PRO A 34 3.58 0.03 9.81
C PRO A 34 4.21 0.79 8.65
N LEU A 35 3.85 0.37 7.42
CA LEU A 35 4.33 0.93 6.17
C LEU A 35 3.21 1.62 5.41
N HIS A 36 3.47 2.82 4.91
CA HIS A 36 2.60 3.55 4.00
C HIS A 36 3.15 3.49 2.58
N LEU A 37 2.47 2.75 1.70
CA LEU A 37 2.90 2.54 0.33
C LEU A 37 2.38 3.64 -0.61
N GLY A 38 3.19 3.98 -1.60
CA GLY A 38 2.76 4.87 -2.68
C GLY A 38 3.83 5.01 -3.75
N VAL A 39 3.37 5.23 -4.99
CA VAL A 39 4.21 5.69 -6.09
C VAL A 39 3.84 7.14 -6.31
N THR A 40 4.81 8.06 -6.18
CA THR A 40 4.57 9.50 -6.37
C THR A 40 4.59 9.84 -7.84
N GLU A 41 3.72 10.78 -8.24
CA GLU A 41 3.67 11.26 -9.63
C GLU A 41 3.58 10.11 -10.64
N ALA A 42 2.69 9.17 -10.39
CA ALA A 42 2.55 7.98 -11.24
C ALA A 42 2.10 8.33 -12.67
N GLY A 43 1.47 9.50 -12.85
CA GLY A 43 0.94 9.96 -14.13
C GLY A 43 -0.58 9.89 -14.18
N ASP A 44 -1.12 10.10 -15.37
CA ASP A 44 -2.55 10.08 -15.64
C ASP A 44 -3.00 8.77 -16.34
N GLY A 45 -4.30 8.65 -16.52
CA GLY A 45 -4.91 7.60 -17.29
C GLY A 45 -4.48 6.20 -16.88
N GLU A 46 -4.24 5.36 -17.88
CA GLU A 46 -3.87 3.96 -17.69
C GLU A 46 -2.44 3.80 -17.16
N ASP A 47 -1.52 4.67 -17.59
CA ASP A 47 -0.11 4.62 -17.22
C ASP A 47 0.09 4.80 -15.72
N GLY A 48 -0.59 5.78 -15.12
CA GLY A 48 -0.57 6.00 -13.68
C GLY A 48 -1.13 4.82 -12.88
N ARG A 49 -2.18 4.20 -13.40
CA ARG A 49 -2.80 3.01 -12.81
C ARG A 49 -1.87 1.80 -12.87
N ILE A 50 -1.21 1.58 -14.02
CA ILE A 50 -0.22 0.50 -14.20
C ILE A 50 0.97 0.69 -13.27
N LYS A 51 1.56 1.89 -13.20
CA LYS A 51 2.68 2.18 -12.29
C LYS A 51 2.30 1.98 -10.82
N SER A 52 1.11 2.42 -10.42
CA SER A 52 0.59 2.20 -9.07
C SER A 52 0.39 0.71 -8.78
N ALA A 53 -0.15 -0.05 -9.74
CA ALA A 53 -0.34 -1.49 -9.61
C ALA A 53 1.01 -2.23 -9.51
N LEU A 54 2.00 -1.84 -10.29
CA LEU A 54 3.34 -2.43 -10.22
C LEU A 54 4.05 -2.14 -8.90
N GLY A 55 4.06 -0.88 -8.45
CA GLY A 55 4.75 -0.50 -7.22
C GLY A 55 4.01 -0.97 -5.96
N ILE A 56 2.75 -0.55 -5.79
CA ILE A 56 1.95 -0.87 -4.61
C ILE A 56 1.51 -2.34 -4.64
N GLY A 57 1.02 -2.83 -5.78
CA GLY A 57 0.50 -4.18 -5.90
C GLY A 57 1.55 -5.25 -5.66
N THR A 58 2.79 -5.07 -6.12
CA THR A 58 3.89 -6.00 -5.84
C THR A 58 4.17 -6.10 -4.34
N LEU A 59 4.21 -4.97 -3.64
CA LEU A 59 4.45 -4.96 -2.19
C LEU A 59 3.29 -5.58 -1.42
N LEU A 60 2.04 -5.28 -1.79
CA LEU A 60 0.87 -5.93 -1.20
C LEU A 60 0.87 -7.45 -1.44
N TYR A 61 1.29 -7.89 -2.63
CA TYR A 61 1.46 -9.32 -2.94
C TYR A 61 2.53 -9.98 -2.05
N GLU A 62 3.57 -9.26 -1.67
CA GLU A 62 4.61 -9.72 -0.74
C GLU A 62 4.20 -9.59 0.74
N GLY A 63 2.95 -9.23 1.03
CA GLY A 63 2.46 -9.05 2.40
C GLY A 63 2.95 -7.78 3.08
N LEU A 64 3.50 -6.84 2.32
CA LEU A 64 4.00 -5.56 2.81
C LEU A 64 2.99 -4.45 2.56
N GLY A 65 2.77 -3.60 3.56
CA GLY A 65 1.92 -2.42 3.46
C GLY A 65 0.69 -2.46 4.34
N ASP A 66 0.53 -1.41 5.11
CA ASP A 66 -0.55 -1.23 6.09
C ASP A 66 -1.49 -0.09 5.71
N THR A 67 -0.99 0.85 4.92
CA THR A 67 -1.76 1.91 4.27
C THR A 67 -1.23 2.14 2.86
N ILE A 68 -2.10 2.64 1.97
CA ILE A 68 -1.70 2.99 0.61
C ILE A 68 -2.21 4.38 0.21
N ARG A 69 -1.48 5.02 -0.70
CA ARG A 69 -1.93 6.17 -1.45
C ARG A 69 -1.62 5.97 -2.93
N VAL A 70 -2.63 6.11 -3.77
CA VAL A 70 -2.47 6.29 -5.21
C VAL A 70 -2.32 7.78 -5.49
N SER A 71 -1.39 8.15 -6.36
CA SER A 71 -1.15 9.55 -6.76
C SER A 71 -1.18 9.66 -8.28
N LEU A 72 -2.28 10.15 -8.81
CA LEU A 72 -2.52 10.35 -10.23
C LEU A 72 -2.52 11.85 -10.55
N THR A 73 -2.26 12.18 -11.82
CA THR A 73 -2.45 13.53 -12.35
C THR A 73 -3.91 13.73 -12.78
N GLU A 74 -4.83 13.40 -11.86
CA GLU A 74 -6.27 13.44 -12.05
C GLU A 74 -6.95 14.05 -10.82
N PRO A 75 -8.25 14.40 -10.88
CA PRO A 75 -9.00 14.76 -9.68
C PRO A 75 -8.88 13.68 -8.59
N PRO A 76 -8.66 14.06 -7.31
CA PRO A 76 -8.41 13.10 -6.22
C PRO A 76 -9.49 12.02 -6.04
N GLU A 77 -10.73 12.32 -6.40
CA GLU A 77 -11.83 11.36 -6.37
C GLU A 77 -11.61 10.15 -7.28
N ASN A 78 -10.82 10.29 -8.36
CA ASN A 78 -10.47 9.20 -9.27
C ASN A 78 -9.41 8.25 -8.67
N GLU A 79 -8.64 8.69 -7.68
CA GLU A 79 -7.64 7.87 -7.00
C GLU A 79 -8.29 6.82 -6.09
N ILE A 80 -9.43 7.15 -5.47
CA ILE A 80 -10.11 6.27 -4.50
C ILE A 80 -10.52 4.93 -5.10
N PRO A 81 -11.21 4.86 -6.26
CA PRO A 81 -11.57 3.58 -6.87
C PRO A 81 -10.36 2.72 -7.23
N VAL A 82 -9.26 3.36 -7.69
CA VAL A 82 -8.02 2.66 -8.05
C VAL A 82 -7.37 2.06 -6.80
N ALA A 83 -7.25 2.85 -5.74
CA ALA A 83 -6.69 2.39 -4.48
C ALA A 83 -7.52 1.25 -3.85
N LYS A 84 -8.84 1.36 -3.86
CA LYS A 84 -9.73 0.30 -3.38
C LYS A 84 -9.54 -1.00 -4.16
N ARG A 85 -9.53 -0.95 -5.50
CA ARG A 85 -9.30 -2.14 -6.33
C ARG A 85 -7.97 -2.83 -6.01
N LEU A 86 -6.91 -2.05 -5.74
CA LEU A 86 -5.62 -2.61 -5.34
C LEU A 86 -5.72 -3.33 -3.98
N VAL A 87 -6.33 -2.69 -3.00
CA VAL A 87 -6.50 -3.30 -1.66
C VAL A 87 -7.38 -4.54 -1.73
N ASP A 88 -8.54 -4.45 -2.36
CA ASP A 88 -9.52 -5.53 -2.46
C ASP A 88 -8.91 -6.78 -3.10
N ARG A 89 -8.09 -6.59 -4.17
CA ARG A 89 -7.40 -7.70 -4.82
C ARG A 89 -6.52 -8.52 -3.87
N TYR A 90 -5.89 -7.88 -2.89
CA TYR A 90 -4.95 -8.53 -1.97
C TYR A 90 -5.52 -8.76 -0.56
N SER A 91 -6.69 -8.22 -0.23
CA SER A 91 -7.35 -8.43 1.06
C SER A 91 -7.85 -9.86 1.24
N ASP A 92 -8.25 -10.51 0.16
CA ASP A 92 -8.73 -11.89 0.16
C ASP A 92 -7.61 -12.93 0.37
N TYR A 93 -6.34 -12.53 0.23
CA TYR A 93 -5.19 -13.41 0.53
C TYR A 93 -4.95 -13.66 2.02
N LYS A 94 -5.69 -12.98 2.90
CA LYS A 94 -5.36 -12.89 4.33
C LYS A 94 -5.82 -14.06 5.18
N LEU A 95 -6.71 -14.92 4.72
CA LEU A 95 -7.42 -15.81 5.65
C LEU A 95 -7.12 -17.30 5.51
N ASP A 96 -6.75 -17.83 4.37
CA ASP A 96 -6.57 -19.27 4.18
C ASP A 96 -5.48 -19.68 3.17
N GLY A 97 -4.72 -18.73 2.62
CA GLY A 97 -3.74 -19.01 1.55
C GLY A 97 -4.40 -19.35 0.20
N SER A 98 -5.72 -19.26 0.09
CA SER A 98 -6.42 -19.42 -1.17
C SER A 98 -6.73 -18.07 -1.80
N SER A 99 -6.33 -17.91 -3.06
CA SER A 99 -6.67 -16.74 -3.87
C SER A 99 -7.94 -17.05 -4.68
N LYS A 100 -8.92 -16.16 -4.69
CA LYS A 100 -10.06 -16.21 -5.63
C LYS A 100 -9.61 -16.25 -7.10
N PHE A 101 -8.37 -15.93 -7.39
CA PHE A 101 -7.78 -15.91 -8.74
C PHE A 101 -6.93 -17.15 -9.07
N GLY A 102 -6.97 -18.20 -8.25
CA GLY A 102 -6.30 -19.47 -8.55
C GLY A 102 -4.77 -19.46 -8.51
N ILE A 103 -4.16 -18.38 -8.01
CA ILE A 103 -2.73 -18.33 -7.77
C ILE A 103 -2.48 -18.85 -6.34
N HIS A 104 -2.22 -20.14 -6.23
CA HIS A 104 -1.75 -20.74 -4.98
C HIS A 104 -0.29 -20.40 -4.79
N ASP A 105 0.00 -19.36 -4.00
CA ASP A 105 1.33 -19.14 -3.48
C ASP A 105 1.35 -19.57 -2.00
N SER A 106 1.94 -20.73 -1.77
CA SER A 106 2.08 -21.32 -0.42
C SER A 106 3.02 -20.52 0.49
N HIS A 107 3.60 -19.43 -0.02
CA HIS A 107 4.57 -18.59 0.69
C HIS A 107 4.07 -17.20 1.06
N PHE A 108 2.77 -16.88 0.78
CA PHE A 108 2.23 -15.60 1.19
C PHE A 108 2.04 -15.55 2.71
N GLU A 109 2.83 -14.76 3.38
CA GLU A 109 2.65 -14.42 4.79
C GLU A 109 2.60 -12.92 4.97
N LEU A 110 1.45 -12.43 5.47
CA LEU A 110 1.32 -11.01 5.78
C LEU A 110 2.30 -10.64 6.89
N ARG A 111 3.15 -9.64 6.63
CA ARG A 111 4.05 -9.10 7.63
C ARG A 111 3.27 -8.63 8.86
N LYS A 112 3.62 -9.14 10.03
CA LYS A 112 3.05 -8.69 11.29
C LYS A 112 3.67 -7.36 11.68
N THR A 113 2.87 -6.33 11.85
CA THR A 113 3.30 -4.99 12.22
C THR A 113 2.70 -4.54 13.54
N ASN A 114 3.30 -3.56 14.17
CA ASN A 114 2.70 -2.90 15.31
C ASN A 114 1.44 -2.13 14.89
N THR A 115 0.41 -2.15 15.72
CA THR A 115 -0.79 -1.35 15.48
C THR A 115 -0.52 0.11 15.86
N VAL A 116 -0.81 1.02 14.92
CA VAL A 116 -0.78 2.46 15.14
C VAL A 116 -2.16 3.01 14.78
N LEU A 117 -2.94 3.40 15.77
CA LEU A 117 -4.36 3.75 15.60
C LEU A 117 -5.13 2.60 14.94
N ASN A 118 -5.64 2.79 13.72
CA ASN A 118 -6.33 1.78 12.93
C ASN A 118 -5.49 1.24 11.76
N ILE A 119 -4.16 1.40 11.82
CA ILE A 119 -3.18 1.01 10.79
C ILE A 119 -2.30 -0.10 11.34
N GLY A 120 -1.95 -1.08 10.52
CA GLY A 120 -1.10 -2.20 10.90
C GLY A 120 -1.76 -3.25 11.79
N GLY A 121 -0.98 -4.14 12.34
CA GLY A 121 -1.45 -5.28 13.13
C GLY A 121 -2.36 -6.22 12.32
N LYS A 122 -3.59 -6.41 12.78
CA LYS A 122 -4.61 -7.23 12.11
C LYS A 122 -5.54 -6.42 11.20
N ASN A 123 -5.32 -5.11 11.07
CA ASN A 123 -6.15 -4.28 10.21
C ASN A 123 -5.86 -4.55 8.74
N VAL A 124 -6.90 -4.45 7.91
CA VAL A 124 -6.72 -4.43 6.44
C VAL A 124 -5.97 -3.16 6.01
N PRO A 125 -5.21 -3.18 4.90
CA PRO A 125 -4.58 -1.98 4.37
C PRO A 125 -5.58 -0.84 4.21
N ARG A 126 -5.20 0.37 4.62
CA ARG A 126 -6.06 1.55 4.57
C ARG A 126 -5.71 2.41 3.36
N VAL A 127 -6.75 2.94 2.72
CA VAL A 127 -6.62 3.97 1.69
C VAL A 127 -6.62 5.33 2.38
N ILE A 128 -5.59 6.13 2.11
CA ILE A 128 -5.49 7.49 2.64
C ILE A 128 -5.71 8.46 1.47
N VAL A 129 -6.61 9.41 1.67
CA VAL A 129 -6.91 10.49 0.73
C VAL A 129 -6.65 11.82 1.43
N ASP A 130 -5.86 12.67 0.80
CA ASP A 130 -5.66 14.05 1.25
C ASP A 130 -6.76 14.95 0.67
N LEU A 131 -7.61 15.47 1.55
CA LEU A 131 -8.70 16.38 1.21
C LEU A 131 -8.44 17.82 1.68
N SER A 132 -7.20 18.16 2.02
CA SER A 132 -6.83 19.47 2.57
C SER A 132 -7.20 20.67 1.64
N PHE A 133 -7.35 20.42 0.34
CA PHE A 133 -7.74 21.45 -0.64
C PHE A 133 -9.25 21.60 -0.82
N LYS A 134 -10.08 20.77 -0.23
CA LYS A 134 -11.54 20.90 -0.28
C LYS A 134 -12.04 21.71 0.91
N ASN A 135 -12.27 23.01 0.71
CA ASN A 135 -12.80 23.93 1.73
C ASN A 135 -14.24 23.65 2.19
N HIS A 136 -14.95 22.70 1.59
CA HIS A 136 -16.32 22.33 1.97
C HIS A 136 -16.55 20.83 1.72
N ILE A 137 -16.35 20.01 2.76
CA ILE A 137 -17.05 18.73 2.85
C ILE A 137 -18.25 19.00 3.75
N SER A 138 -19.44 19.13 3.16
CA SER A 138 -20.70 19.07 3.91
C SER A 138 -20.77 17.69 4.58
N ARG A 139 -21.03 17.72 5.89
CA ARG A 139 -21.25 16.52 6.71
C ARG A 139 -22.56 15.84 6.31
#